data_5355683588dcfc58673c8a43e2cc6fd6
#
_entry.id   5355683588dcfc58673c8a43e2cc6fd6
#
_cell.length_a   1.000
_cell.length_b   1.000
_cell.length_c   1.000
_cell.angle_alpha   90.00
_cell.angle_beta   90.00
_cell.angle_gamma   90.00
#
_symmetry.space_group_name_H-M   'P 1'
#
loop_
_entity.id
_entity.type
_entity.pdbx_description
1 polymer ?
#
loop_
_entity_poly.entity_id
_entity_poly.type
_entity_poly.pdbx_seq_one_letter_code
_entity_poly.pdbx_strand_id
1 'polypeptide(L)'
;SSDVCSSDLMMIHSGKLPEGKALSISDGCNGCVTKNITFKGISAHAGGSPENGRNALYAATCALNSVNALRETFTDNDHIRFHPIITEAGLAVNAIPETAKVESYVRGASFDAIRKYNTKVNQALAASAAAIGCNVELDDHPGYFPLNNDKNMAAVMKEAMETVAGPDSVVEGGWGTGSTDMGDVSAIMPVLHPHEIGRA
;
A
#
# COMPACT_ATOMS: atom_id res chain seq x y z
N SER A 1 8.09 -33.19 28.95
CA SER A 1 8.67 -32.27 27.96
C SER A 1 7.61 -31.28 27.58
N SER A 2 7.68 -30.13 28.20
CA SER A 2 6.89 -28.98 27.76
C SER A 2 7.50 -28.48 26.45
N ASP A 3 6.81 -28.69 25.37
CA ASP A 3 7.08 -28.01 24.12
C ASP A 3 6.86 -26.53 24.36
N VAL A 4 7.94 -25.81 24.58
CA VAL A 4 7.95 -24.35 24.52
C VAL A 4 7.89 -24.00 23.03
N CYS A 5 6.69 -24.06 22.46
CA CYS A 5 6.42 -23.26 21.29
C CYS A 5 6.63 -21.81 21.70
N SER A 6 7.59 -21.12 21.12
CA SER A 6 7.65 -19.67 21.26
C SER A 6 6.34 -19.12 20.69
N SER A 7 5.53 -18.55 21.55
CA SER A 7 4.18 -18.09 21.23
C SER A 7 4.16 -16.61 20.81
N ASP A 8 5.33 -16.00 20.57
CA ASP A 8 5.51 -14.60 20.27
C ASP A 8 6.72 -14.38 19.35
N LEU A 9 6.71 -13.31 18.57
CA LEU A 9 7.81 -12.93 17.70
C LEU A 9 8.07 -11.42 17.78
N MET A 10 9.34 -11.04 17.80
CA MET A 10 9.75 -9.65 17.69
C MET A 10 10.72 -9.47 16.53
N MET A 11 10.50 -8.41 15.73
CA MET A 11 11.40 -7.96 14.70
C MET A 11 11.64 -6.47 14.85
N ILE A 12 12.90 -6.06 15.06
CA ILE A 12 13.28 -4.66 15.19
C ILE A 12 13.69 -4.11 13.82
N HIS A 13 13.19 -2.94 13.47
CA HIS A 13 13.54 -2.25 12.23
C HIS A 13 14.19 -0.90 12.55
N SER A 14 15.21 -0.52 11.79
CA SER A 14 15.81 0.81 11.93
C SER A 14 14.90 1.88 11.35
N GLY A 15 14.73 3.00 12.05
CA GLY A 15 13.88 4.10 11.63
C GLY A 15 14.43 5.47 12.03
N LYS A 16 13.82 6.51 11.49
CA LYS A 16 14.09 7.87 11.90
C LYS A 16 13.21 8.23 13.09
N LEU A 17 13.80 8.54 14.21
CA LEU A 17 13.11 8.91 15.44
C LEU A 17 13.34 10.39 15.79
N PRO A 18 12.45 11.01 16.58
CA PRO A 18 12.68 12.34 17.15
C PRO A 18 13.95 12.38 18.00
N GLU A 19 14.54 13.56 18.14
CA GLU A 19 15.72 13.77 19.00
C GLU A 19 15.43 13.33 20.44
N GLY A 20 16.38 12.64 21.05
CA GLY A 20 16.28 12.11 22.42
C GLY A 20 15.44 10.83 22.55
N LYS A 21 14.94 10.27 21.45
CA LYS A 21 14.20 9.00 21.47
C LYS A 21 15.07 7.85 20.97
N ALA A 22 14.95 6.70 21.63
CA ALA A 22 15.69 5.49 21.30
C ALA A 22 14.83 4.44 20.57
N LEU A 23 13.53 4.40 20.85
CA LEU A 23 12.60 3.40 20.33
C LEU A 23 11.24 4.03 19.99
N SER A 24 10.60 3.53 18.94
CA SER A 24 9.20 3.81 18.64
C SER A 24 8.42 2.51 18.56
N ILE A 25 7.26 2.48 19.22
CA ILE A 25 6.31 1.37 19.20
C ILE A 25 4.96 1.92 18.72
N SER A 26 4.61 1.66 17.46
CA SER A 26 3.31 2.02 16.91
C SER A 26 2.22 1.02 17.33
N ASP A 27 0.94 1.40 17.20
CA ASP A 27 -0.17 0.45 17.38
C ASP A 27 -0.17 -0.63 16.28
N GLY A 28 0.34 -0.27 15.10
CA GLY A 28 0.45 -1.14 13.95
C GLY A 28 0.73 -0.39 12.65
N CYS A 29 0.53 -1.04 11.52
CA CYS A 29 0.62 -0.40 10.21
C CYS A 29 -0.29 -1.04 9.17
N ASN A 30 -0.42 -0.36 8.01
CA ASN A 30 -1.27 -0.81 6.93
C ASN A 30 -0.85 -2.17 6.36
N GLY A 31 -1.85 -2.98 5.99
CA GLY A 31 -1.69 -4.04 5.02
C GLY A 31 -1.81 -3.51 3.58
N CYS A 32 -1.67 -4.41 2.60
CA CYS A 32 -1.81 -4.04 1.19
C CYS A 32 -2.26 -5.20 0.30
N VAL A 33 -2.86 -4.81 -0.84
CA VAL A 33 -2.98 -5.61 -2.04
C VAL A 33 -2.12 -4.97 -3.14
N THR A 34 -1.39 -5.77 -3.91
CA THR A 34 -0.64 -5.30 -5.07
C THR A 34 -1.51 -5.33 -6.31
N LYS A 35 -1.29 -4.41 -7.24
CA LYS A 35 -2.11 -4.27 -8.45
C LYS A 35 -1.23 -4.13 -9.68
N ASN A 36 -1.44 -5.03 -10.65
CA ASN A 36 -0.96 -4.90 -12.01
C ASN A 36 -2.15 -4.59 -12.91
N ILE A 37 -2.13 -3.46 -13.57
CA ILE A 37 -3.26 -2.93 -14.36
C ILE A 37 -2.79 -2.77 -15.79
N THR A 38 -3.45 -3.44 -16.74
CA THR A 38 -3.12 -3.32 -18.15
C THR A 38 -4.32 -2.77 -18.91
N PHE A 39 -4.20 -1.55 -19.42
CA PHE A 39 -5.17 -0.96 -20.33
C PHE A 39 -4.87 -1.42 -21.75
N LYS A 40 -5.90 -1.84 -22.48
CA LYS A 40 -5.81 -2.32 -23.87
C LYS A 40 -6.70 -1.51 -24.77
N GLY A 41 -6.09 -0.84 -25.73
CA GLY A 41 -6.72 -0.04 -26.75
C GLY A 41 -6.50 -0.60 -28.16
N ILE A 42 -6.43 0.30 -29.13
CA ILE A 42 -6.17 -0.03 -30.54
C ILE A 42 -5.19 1.00 -31.07
N SER A 43 -4.08 0.54 -31.67
CA SER A 43 -3.12 1.43 -32.30
C SER A 43 -3.65 1.99 -33.62
N ALA A 44 -3.32 3.24 -33.90
CA ALA A 44 -3.56 3.89 -35.16
C ALA A 44 -2.53 5.01 -35.38
N HIS A 45 -2.40 5.52 -36.63
CA HIS A 45 -1.55 6.65 -36.89
C HIS A 45 -2.16 7.94 -36.29
N ALA A 46 -1.47 8.52 -35.31
CA ALA A 46 -2.02 9.62 -34.52
C ALA A 46 -2.37 10.89 -35.32
N GLY A 47 -1.70 11.14 -36.43
CA GLY A 47 -1.98 12.30 -37.32
C GLY A 47 -2.79 11.94 -38.56
N GLY A 48 -2.75 10.69 -39.03
CA GLY A 48 -3.34 10.30 -40.32
C GLY A 48 -4.75 9.66 -40.20
N SER A 49 -5.00 8.93 -39.13
CA SER A 49 -6.27 8.21 -38.94
C SER A 49 -6.56 7.97 -37.44
N PRO A 50 -6.56 9.03 -36.61
CA PRO A 50 -6.73 8.89 -35.16
C PRO A 50 -8.09 8.31 -34.75
N GLU A 51 -9.12 8.46 -35.58
CA GLU A 51 -10.46 7.95 -35.40
C GLU A 51 -10.53 6.41 -35.33
N ASN A 52 -9.53 5.73 -35.87
CA ASN A 52 -9.41 4.28 -35.87
C ASN A 52 -8.72 3.75 -34.59
N GLY A 53 -8.14 4.65 -33.78
CA GLY A 53 -7.43 4.30 -32.56
C GLY A 53 -8.28 4.34 -31.30
N ARG A 54 -7.83 3.63 -30.28
CA ARG A 54 -8.33 3.74 -28.89
C ARG A 54 -7.12 3.86 -27.98
N ASN A 55 -6.96 5.03 -27.38
CA ASN A 55 -5.72 5.39 -26.68
C ASN A 55 -5.66 4.82 -25.27
N ALA A 56 -4.87 3.76 -25.08
CA ALA A 56 -4.68 3.12 -23.77
C ALA A 56 -4.00 4.04 -22.74
N LEU A 57 -3.10 4.94 -23.17
CA LEU A 57 -2.49 5.93 -22.27
C LEU A 57 -3.55 6.91 -21.73
N TYR A 58 -4.47 7.37 -22.58
CA TYR A 58 -5.53 8.27 -22.11
C TYR A 58 -6.53 7.53 -21.21
N ALA A 59 -6.82 6.26 -21.48
CA ALA A 59 -7.62 5.42 -20.57
C ALA A 59 -6.95 5.33 -19.19
N ALA A 60 -5.65 5.05 -19.14
CA ALA A 60 -4.89 5.03 -17.90
C ALA A 60 -4.91 6.39 -17.18
N THR A 61 -4.66 7.49 -17.89
CA THR A 61 -4.65 8.85 -17.32
C THR A 61 -6.03 9.21 -16.74
N CYS A 62 -7.12 8.94 -17.46
CA CYS A 62 -8.49 9.15 -16.97
C CYS A 62 -8.76 8.30 -15.72
N ALA A 63 -8.30 7.05 -15.72
CA ALA A 63 -8.45 6.13 -14.60
C ALA A 63 -7.74 6.65 -13.33
N LEU A 64 -6.50 7.14 -13.45
CA LEU A 64 -5.78 7.73 -12.33
C LEU A 64 -6.48 8.98 -11.78
N ASN A 65 -7.03 9.84 -12.64
CA ASN A 65 -7.81 11.00 -12.22
C ASN A 65 -9.12 10.59 -11.52
N SER A 66 -9.80 9.56 -12.01
CA SER A 66 -11.02 9.02 -11.38
C SER A 66 -10.72 8.48 -9.98
N VAL A 67 -9.62 7.74 -9.79
CA VAL A 67 -9.19 7.29 -8.46
C VAL A 67 -8.81 8.47 -7.56
N ASN A 68 -8.17 9.51 -8.10
CA ASN A 68 -7.87 10.72 -7.33
C ASN A 68 -9.15 11.40 -6.83
N ALA A 69 -10.19 11.46 -7.63
CA ALA A 69 -11.49 12.00 -7.22
C ALA A 69 -12.16 11.17 -6.11
N LEU A 70 -11.88 9.87 -6.01
CA LEU A 70 -12.38 9.03 -4.92
C LEU A 70 -11.72 9.32 -3.57
N ARG A 71 -10.54 9.97 -3.54
CA ARG A 71 -9.79 10.19 -2.28
C ARG A 71 -10.58 10.98 -1.24
N GLU A 72 -11.42 11.91 -1.66
CA GLU A 72 -12.30 12.66 -0.75
C GLU A 72 -13.32 11.78 -0.02
N THR A 73 -13.57 10.58 -0.54
CA THR A 73 -14.49 9.60 0.07
C THR A 73 -13.78 8.57 0.94
N PHE A 74 -12.47 8.67 1.09
CA PHE A 74 -11.68 7.78 1.94
C PHE A 74 -11.81 8.21 3.40
N THR A 75 -12.19 7.28 4.25
CA THR A 75 -12.29 7.52 5.70
C THR A 75 -10.90 7.63 6.31
N ASP A 76 -10.65 8.64 7.13
CA ASP A 76 -9.33 8.89 7.73
C ASP A 76 -8.81 7.68 8.53
N ASN A 77 -9.69 7.06 9.31
CA ASN A 77 -9.35 5.88 10.13
C ASN A 77 -9.01 4.63 9.31
N ASP A 78 -9.40 4.57 8.04
CA ASP A 78 -9.07 3.45 7.16
C ASP A 78 -7.64 3.58 6.59
N HIS A 79 -6.98 4.74 6.76
CA HIS A 79 -5.60 5.05 6.33
C HIS A 79 -5.28 4.65 4.90
N ILE A 80 -6.24 4.80 3.98
CA ILE A 80 -6.12 4.31 2.60
C ILE A 80 -5.02 5.05 1.84
N ARG A 81 -4.19 4.28 1.12
CA ARG A 81 -3.16 4.79 0.21
C ARG A 81 -3.24 4.06 -1.13
N PHE A 82 -3.14 4.83 -2.19
CA PHE A 82 -3.02 4.37 -3.59
C PHE A 82 -1.94 5.21 -4.26
N HIS A 83 -0.82 4.57 -4.67
CA HIS A 83 0.33 5.24 -5.27
C HIS A 83 0.69 4.54 -6.58
N PRO A 84 0.12 4.97 -7.71
CA PRO A 84 0.37 4.34 -9.00
C PRO A 84 1.63 4.89 -9.66
N ILE A 85 2.28 4.02 -10.45
CA ILE A 85 3.26 4.38 -11.47
C ILE A 85 2.81 3.83 -12.81
N ILE A 86 3.07 4.57 -13.90
CA ILE A 86 2.91 4.07 -15.26
C ILE A 86 4.24 3.50 -15.70
N THR A 87 4.28 2.19 -15.97
CA THR A 87 5.51 1.48 -16.35
C THR A 87 5.67 1.35 -17.86
N GLU A 88 4.56 1.42 -18.61
CA GLU A 88 4.55 1.37 -20.07
C GLU A 88 3.36 2.19 -20.60
N ALA A 89 3.56 3.03 -21.63
CA ALA A 89 2.50 3.89 -22.16
C ALA A 89 2.69 4.30 -23.61
N GLY A 90 3.25 3.45 -24.44
CA GLY A 90 3.44 3.67 -25.88
C GLY A 90 4.90 3.64 -26.33
N LEU A 91 5.11 3.57 -27.64
CA LEU A 91 6.45 3.39 -28.26
C LEU A 91 6.88 4.58 -29.11
N ALA A 92 5.95 5.31 -29.72
CA ALA A 92 6.24 6.42 -30.63
C ALA A 92 5.13 7.46 -30.57
N VAL A 93 5.50 8.76 -30.73
CA VAL A 93 4.55 9.89 -30.66
C VAL A 93 3.53 9.92 -31.80
N ASN A 94 3.87 9.32 -32.94
CA ASN A 94 2.99 9.26 -34.11
C ASN A 94 2.07 8.02 -34.15
N ALA A 95 2.13 7.17 -33.10
CA ALA A 95 1.28 5.99 -32.95
C ALA A 95 0.45 6.09 -31.67
N ILE A 96 -0.86 5.93 -31.78
CA ILE A 96 -1.75 5.84 -30.62
C ILE A 96 -1.38 4.60 -29.81
N PRO A 97 -1.09 4.69 -28.52
CA PRO A 97 -0.75 3.55 -27.68
C PRO A 97 -1.88 2.54 -27.58
N GLU A 98 -1.62 1.29 -27.96
CA GLU A 98 -2.57 0.19 -27.75
C GLU A 98 -2.47 -0.46 -26.39
N THR A 99 -1.36 -0.22 -25.66
CA THR A 99 -1.15 -0.76 -24.33
C THR A 99 -0.60 0.32 -23.41
N ALA A 100 -1.14 0.37 -22.19
CA ALA A 100 -0.55 1.10 -21.05
C ALA A 100 -0.59 0.23 -19.80
N LYS A 101 0.53 0.15 -19.08
CA LYS A 101 0.65 -0.61 -17.84
C LYS A 101 0.84 0.30 -16.66
N VAL A 102 0.15 -0.02 -15.59
CA VAL A 102 0.18 0.72 -14.32
C VAL A 102 0.37 -0.27 -13.20
N GLU A 103 1.28 0.03 -12.31
CA GLU A 103 1.50 -0.72 -11.08
C GLU A 103 1.17 0.13 -9.86
N SER A 104 0.59 -0.48 -8.83
CA SER A 104 0.22 0.22 -7.60
C SER A 104 0.02 -0.75 -6.43
N TYR A 105 -0.22 -0.14 -5.27
CA TYR A 105 -0.79 -0.81 -4.09
C TYR A 105 -2.09 -0.12 -3.69
N VAL A 106 -3.04 -0.90 -3.15
CA VAL A 106 -4.08 -0.36 -2.26
C VAL A 106 -3.73 -0.80 -0.84
N ARG A 107 -3.40 0.17 0.01
CA ARG A 107 -3.06 -0.04 1.42
C ARG A 107 -4.18 0.43 2.31
N GLY A 108 -4.35 -0.21 3.47
CA GLY A 108 -5.36 0.20 4.44
C GLY A 108 -5.13 -0.41 5.81
N ALA A 109 -5.76 0.18 6.82
CA ALA A 109 -5.60 -0.18 8.22
C ALA A 109 -6.26 -1.52 8.60
N SER A 110 -7.16 -2.04 7.76
CA SER A 110 -7.81 -3.33 7.98
C SER A 110 -8.04 -4.05 6.66
N PHE A 111 -8.19 -5.38 6.73
CA PHE A 111 -8.53 -6.18 5.56
C PHE A 111 -9.85 -5.73 4.92
N ASP A 112 -10.86 -5.40 5.73
CA ASP A 112 -12.15 -4.93 5.23
C ASP A 112 -12.04 -3.56 4.56
N ALA A 113 -11.23 -2.65 5.08
CA ALA A 113 -10.94 -1.37 4.45
C ALA A 113 -10.24 -1.58 3.09
N ILE A 114 -9.19 -2.41 3.05
CA ILE A 114 -8.48 -2.75 1.81
C ILE A 114 -9.46 -3.31 0.77
N ARG A 115 -10.26 -4.30 1.12
CA ARG A 115 -11.25 -4.93 0.22
C ARG A 115 -12.28 -3.91 -0.29
N LYS A 116 -12.85 -3.10 0.61
CA LYS A 116 -13.85 -2.07 0.28
C LYS A 116 -13.31 -1.07 -0.74
N TYR A 117 -12.11 -0.52 -0.49
CA TYR A 117 -11.55 0.52 -1.35
C TYR A 117 -10.89 -0.05 -2.60
N ASN A 118 -10.33 -1.25 -2.56
CA ASN A 118 -9.86 -1.93 -3.76
C ASN A 118 -11.00 -2.15 -4.75
N THR A 119 -12.19 -2.54 -4.29
CA THR A 119 -13.38 -2.65 -5.15
C THR A 119 -13.74 -1.32 -5.80
N LYS A 120 -13.75 -0.21 -5.05
CA LYS A 120 -14.03 1.13 -5.60
C LYS A 120 -12.98 1.56 -6.62
N VAL A 121 -11.70 1.30 -6.35
CA VAL A 121 -10.59 1.56 -7.27
C VAL A 121 -10.79 0.77 -8.57
N ASN A 122 -11.07 -0.54 -8.48
CA ASN A 122 -11.31 -1.39 -9.65
C ASN A 122 -12.48 -0.91 -10.51
N GLN A 123 -13.57 -0.47 -9.89
CA GLN A 123 -14.71 0.12 -10.59
C GLN A 123 -14.32 1.41 -11.33
N ALA A 124 -13.55 2.30 -10.71
CA ALA A 124 -13.09 3.53 -11.34
C ALA A 124 -12.16 3.26 -12.53
N LEU A 125 -11.25 2.30 -12.40
CA LEU A 125 -10.35 1.87 -13.48
C LEU A 125 -11.13 1.31 -14.68
N ALA A 126 -12.09 0.42 -14.42
CA ALA A 126 -12.91 -0.22 -15.46
C ALA A 126 -13.82 0.80 -16.15
N ALA A 127 -14.48 1.68 -15.40
CA ALA A 127 -15.34 2.71 -15.96
C ALA A 127 -14.57 3.69 -16.85
N SER A 128 -13.36 4.08 -16.43
CA SER A 128 -12.51 5.00 -17.20
C SER A 128 -11.99 4.35 -18.49
N ALA A 129 -11.61 3.07 -18.45
CA ALA A 129 -11.22 2.33 -19.64
C ALA A 129 -12.38 2.28 -20.65
N ALA A 130 -13.58 1.94 -20.19
CA ALA A 130 -14.79 1.87 -21.01
C ALA A 130 -15.15 3.24 -21.63
N ALA A 131 -14.99 4.34 -20.89
CA ALA A 131 -15.27 5.70 -21.38
C ALA A 131 -14.38 6.11 -22.56
N ILE A 132 -13.17 5.56 -22.66
CA ILE A 132 -12.21 5.79 -23.77
C ILE A 132 -12.36 4.68 -24.86
N GLY A 133 -13.27 3.72 -24.65
CA GLY A 133 -13.44 2.58 -25.56
C GLY A 133 -12.33 1.52 -25.46
N CYS A 134 -11.56 1.54 -24.38
CA CYS A 134 -10.51 0.56 -24.07
C CYS A 134 -11.04 -0.54 -23.14
N ASN A 135 -10.32 -1.66 -23.10
CA ASN A 135 -10.47 -2.68 -22.07
C ASN A 135 -9.42 -2.48 -20.97
N VAL A 136 -9.67 -3.08 -19.81
CA VAL A 136 -8.69 -3.13 -18.73
C VAL A 136 -8.63 -4.53 -18.13
N GLU A 137 -7.44 -5.02 -17.91
CA GLU A 137 -7.13 -6.23 -17.14
C GLU A 137 -6.62 -5.80 -15.76
N LEU A 138 -7.25 -6.33 -14.71
CA LEU A 138 -6.92 -6.06 -13.32
C LEU A 138 -6.39 -7.34 -12.70
N ASP A 139 -5.11 -7.34 -12.35
CA ASP A 139 -4.43 -8.48 -11.75
C ASP A 139 -3.99 -8.10 -10.35
N ASP A 140 -4.82 -8.46 -9.37
CA ASP A 140 -4.64 -8.15 -7.97
C ASP A 140 -4.02 -9.35 -7.24
N HIS A 141 -2.92 -9.12 -6.53
CA HIS A 141 -2.27 -10.14 -5.73
C HIS A 141 -2.32 -9.79 -4.23
N PRO A 142 -2.48 -10.78 -3.34
CA PRO A 142 -2.29 -10.56 -1.91
C PRO A 142 -0.91 -9.95 -1.65
N GLY A 143 -0.88 -8.87 -0.88
CA GLY A 143 0.35 -8.34 -0.29
C GLY A 143 0.45 -8.80 1.16
N TYR A 144 0.45 -7.86 2.10
CA TYR A 144 0.56 -8.15 3.53
C TYR A 144 -0.72 -7.81 4.27
N PHE A 145 -1.03 -8.59 5.32
CA PHE A 145 -2.04 -8.20 6.30
C PHE A 145 -1.62 -6.93 7.06
N PRO A 146 -2.58 -6.15 7.59
CA PRO A 146 -2.27 -5.08 8.52
C PRO A 146 -1.55 -5.63 9.76
N LEU A 147 -0.45 -4.96 10.14
CA LEU A 147 0.26 -5.28 11.37
C LEU A 147 -0.54 -4.76 12.57
N ASN A 148 -0.69 -5.59 13.59
CA ASN A 148 -1.18 -5.20 14.91
C ASN A 148 -0.13 -5.62 15.94
N ASN A 149 0.51 -4.64 16.57
CA ASN A 149 1.48 -4.90 17.63
C ASN A 149 0.78 -5.37 18.91
N ASP A 150 1.32 -6.40 19.54
CA ASP A 150 0.82 -6.90 20.81
C ASP A 150 1.12 -5.91 21.94
N LYS A 151 0.07 -5.54 22.69
CA LYS A 151 0.15 -4.52 23.73
C LYS A 151 0.96 -4.97 24.96
N ASN A 152 0.94 -6.26 25.28
CA ASN A 152 1.70 -6.78 26.41
C ASN A 152 3.20 -6.79 26.09
N MET A 153 3.56 -7.27 24.89
CA MET A 153 4.94 -7.21 24.41
C MET A 153 5.45 -5.76 24.32
N ALA A 154 4.60 -4.83 23.85
CA ALA A 154 4.91 -3.42 23.77
C ALA A 154 5.21 -2.81 25.15
N ALA A 155 4.40 -3.14 26.16
CA ALA A 155 4.61 -2.67 27.53
C ALA A 155 5.93 -3.18 28.14
N VAL A 156 6.23 -4.48 27.97
CA VAL A 156 7.50 -5.07 28.44
C VAL A 156 8.71 -4.44 27.73
N MET A 157 8.61 -4.24 26.41
CA MET A 157 9.68 -3.63 25.63
C MET A 157 9.92 -2.18 26.03
N LYS A 158 8.86 -1.43 26.30
CA LYS A 158 8.96 -0.05 26.80
C LYS A 158 9.71 0.01 28.11
N GLU A 159 9.30 -0.78 29.12
CA GLU A 159 9.94 -0.82 30.42
C GLU A 159 11.43 -1.18 30.32
N ALA A 160 11.76 -2.19 29.51
CA ALA A 160 13.14 -2.58 29.27
C ALA A 160 13.97 -1.45 28.63
N MET A 161 13.44 -0.78 27.62
CA MET A 161 14.14 0.31 26.93
C MET A 161 14.31 1.53 27.82
N GLU A 162 13.29 1.91 28.57
CA GLU A 162 13.39 3.04 29.52
C GLU A 162 14.39 2.77 30.65
N THR A 163 14.57 1.51 31.04
CA THR A 163 15.61 1.10 31.98
C THR A 163 17.01 1.31 31.40
N VAL A 164 17.22 1.07 30.12
CA VAL A 164 18.54 1.15 29.46
C VAL A 164 18.86 2.56 28.97
N ALA A 165 17.88 3.20 28.30
CA ALA A 165 18.08 4.48 27.61
C ALA A 165 17.53 5.69 28.38
N GLY A 166 16.93 5.47 29.54
CA GLY A 166 16.34 6.48 30.39
C GLY A 166 14.85 6.70 30.20
N PRO A 167 14.20 7.38 31.15
CA PRO A 167 12.79 7.71 31.06
C PRO A 167 12.50 8.54 29.81
N ASP A 168 11.29 8.38 29.27
CA ASP A 168 10.82 9.07 28.06
C ASP A 168 11.62 8.75 26.78
N SER A 169 12.45 7.70 26.76
CA SER A 169 13.22 7.30 25.57
C SER A 169 12.37 6.61 24.49
N VAL A 170 11.13 6.23 24.79
CA VAL A 170 10.22 5.53 23.90
C VAL A 170 9.12 6.46 23.39
N VAL A 171 8.82 6.37 22.07
CA VAL A 171 7.63 6.96 21.46
C VAL A 171 6.59 5.86 21.29
N GLU A 172 5.38 6.07 21.78
CA GLU A 172 4.29 5.10 21.68
C GLU A 172 3.13 5.62 20.83
N GLY A 173 2.39 4.67 20.27
CA GLY A 173 1.16 4.92 19.56
C GLY A 173 1.34 5.38 18.12
N GLY A 174 0.22 5.67 17.49
CA GLY A 174 0.14 6.04 16.09
C GLY A 174 0.04 4.83 15.16
N TRP A 175 -0.36 5.11 13.92
CA TRP A 175 -0.56 4.10 12.89
C TRP A 175 0.38 4.33 11.71
N GLY A 176 1.18 3.32 11.37
CA GLY A 176 2.06 3.35 10.20
C GLY A 176 1.27 3.18 8.89
N THR A 177 1.62 3.96 7.87
CA THR A 177 0.97 3.84 6.53
C THR A 177 1.80 3.01 5.55
N GLY A 178 2.96 2.50 5.96
CA GLY A 178 3.73 1.46 5.29
C GLY A 178 3.06 0.09 5.43
N SER A 179 3.73 -0.95 4.94
CA SER A 179 3.31 -2.35 5.08
C SER A 179 4.54 -3.21 5.31
N THR A 180 4.38 -4.29 6.06
CA THR A 180 5.45 -5.23 6.40
C THR A 180 4.89 -6.64 6.44
N ASP A 181 5.74 -7.64 6.17
CA ASP A 181 5.43 -9.07 6.28
C ASP A 181 5.11 -9.51 7.72
N MET A 182 5.55 -8.73 8.72
CA MET A 182 5.14 -8.93 10.12
C MET A 182 3.63 -8.82 10.31
N GLY A 183 2.90 -8.16 9.38
CA GLY A 183 1.44 -8.15 9.37
C GLY A 183 0.84 -9.55 9.24
N ASP A 184 1.40 -10.38 8.37
CA ASP A 184 0.94 -11.76 8.17
C ASP A 184 1.15 -12.60 9.43
N VAL A 185 2.29 -12.43 10.11
CA VAL A 185 2.60 -13.11 11.37
C VAL A 185 1.67 -12.62 12.48
N SER A 186 1.37 -11.32 12.54
CA SER A 186 0.48 -10.74 13.55
C SER A 186 -0.96 -11.26 13.46
N ALA A 187 -1.35 -11.80 12.31
CA ALA A 187 -2.67 -12.41 12.12
C ALA A 187 -2.82 -13.79 12.79
N ILE A 188 -1.70 -14.44 13.16
CA ILE A 188 -1.70 -15.81 13.69
C ILE A 188 -1.05 -15.96 15.07
N MET A 189 -0.24 -14.98 15.50
CA MET A 189 0.44 -15.00 16.80
C MET A 189 0.74 -13.59 17.30
N PRO A 190 0.96 -13.40 18.61
CA PRO A 190 1.43 -12.12 19.14
C PRO A 190 2.76 -11.70 18.53
N VAL A 191 2.85 -10.46 18.08
CA VAL A 191 4.09 -9.90 17.51
C VAL A 191 4.35 -8.50 18.02
N LEU A 192 5.62 -8.11 17.99
CA LEU A 192 6.05 -6.74 18.19
C LEU A 192 7.05 -6.34 17.10
N HIS A 193 6.75 -5.22 16.42
CA HIS A 193 7.62 -4.66 15.38
C HIS A 193 7.98 -3.20 15.71
N PRO A 194 8.89 -2.98 16.66
CA PRO A 194 9.34 -1.64 17.03
C PRO A 194 10.39 -1.11 16.05
N HIS A 195 10.54 0.22 16.05
CA HIS A 195 11.60 0.89 15.31
C HIS A 195 12.63 1.48 16.28
N GLU A 196 13.90 1.14 16.08
CA GLU A 196 15.01 1.76 16.78
C GLU A 196 15.58 2.94 15.99
N ILE A 197 16.34 3.81 16.65
CA ILE A 197 17.04 4.90 15.98
C ILE A 197 18.11 4.32 15.04
N GLY A 198 17.89 4.47 13.73
CA GLY A 198 18.87 4.14 12.71
C GLY A 198 19.98 5.20 12.65
N ARG A 199 21.21 4.79 12.35
CA ARG A 199 22.26 5.74 11.99
C ARG A 199 21.89 6.38 10.65
N ALA A 200 21.84 7.72 10.62
CA ALA A 200 21.69 8.50 9.40
C ALA A 200 22.90 8.33 8.48
#